data_7d2e99f4199eed4abfb4d3b1494d4519
#
_entry.id   7d2e99f4199eed4abfb4d3b1494d4519
#
_cell.length_a   1.000
_cell.length_b   1.000
_cell.length_c   1.000
_cell.angle_alpha   90.00
_cell.angle_beta   90.00
_cell.angle_gamma   90.00
#
_symmetry.space_group_name_H-M   'P 1'
#
loop_
_entity.id
_entity.type
_entity.pdbx_description
1 polymer ?
#
loop_
_entity_poly.entity_id
_entity_poly.type
_entity_poly.pdbx_seq_one_letter_code
_entity_poly.pdbx_strand_id
1 'polypeptide(L)'
;MQPAAAIREKALALGFDAVSFAPAALGPEARARLRAFLDAGQHGEMGWLAERAEQRSHPQALWPEAKTVVCLGLSYAPAEDPLATLVQPDRGNVSVYARNRDYHDVAKGMLKHLGQFIASRFGAGIKVFVDTAPVLEKPLAALAGIGWQGKHTNLVSRAHGSWLFLGEIYTTLDLPPDAPHADRCGTCTRCLTACPTDAFPAPYRLDATRCISYLTIEHAGPIPQALRPAIGNRIYGCDDCLAVCPWNRFAQATRHTKLQARPDLVAPDLAAQAALDDAGFRQKFAGSPVKRIGRDRFVRNVLIAIGNSADASLAPAAARLADEPDPVVAEAAGWALARLHLSGSQGATPPGGEVQPASC
;
A
#
# COMPACT_ATOMS: atom_id res chain seq x y z
N MET A 1 -8.24 3.89 38.18
CA MET A 1 -8.39 3.19 36.86
C MET A 1 -7.06 2.56 36.52
N GLN A 2 -7.04 1.30 36.15
CA GLN A 2 -5.82 0.61 35.76
C GLN A 2 -5.21 1.27 34.50
N PRO A 3 -3.86 1.39 34.40
CA PRO A 3 -3.23 2.10 33.28
C PRO A 3 -3.66 1.60 31.89
N ALA A 4 -3.74 0.27 31.70
CA ALA A 4 -4.19 -0.31 30.42
C ALA A 4 -5.60 0.13 30.01
N ALA A 5 -6.55 0.14 30.94
CA ALA A 5 -7.92 0.57 30.68
C ALA A 5 -8.00 2.06 30.30
N ALA A 6 -7.24 2.92 31.04
CA ALA A 6 -7.20 4.35 30.76
C ALA A 6 -6.56 4.67 29.40
N ILE A 7 -5.51 3.94 29.01
CA ILE A 7 -4.85 4.09 27.72
C ILE A 7 -5.81 3.68 26.59
N ARG A 8 -6.51 2.55 26.77
CA ARG A 8 -7.49 2.05 25.79
C ARG A 8 -8.63 3.06 25.56
N GLU A 9 -9.22 3.54 26.66
CA GLU A 9 -10.27 4.55 26.60
C GLU A 9 -9.80 5.83 25.89
N LYS A 10 -8.61 6.32 26.26
CA LYS A 10 -8.03 7.52 25.64
C LYS A 10 -7.72 7.32 24.17
N ALA A 11 -7.19 6.16 23.76
CA ALA A 11 -6.91 5.85 22.36
C ALA A 11 -8.19 5.86 21.51
N LEU A 12 -9.26 5.19 21.99
CA LEU A 12 -10.55 5.19 21.30
C LEU A 12 -11.18 6.59 21.23
N ALA A 13 -11.08 7.38 22.31
CA ALA A 13 -11.54 8.78 22.33
C ALA A 13 -10.75 9.69 21.37
N LEU A 14 -9.46 9.39 21.11
CA LEU A 14 -8.67 10.09 20.09
C LEU A 14 -9.02 9.67 18.66
N GLY A 15 -9.81 8.61 18.50
CA GLY A 15 -10.29 8.14 17.20
C GLY A 15 -9.57 6.92 16.64
N PHE A 16 -8.67 6.27 17.37
CA PHE A 16 -8.17 4.96 16.94
C PHE A 16 -9.30 3.94 16.89
N ASP A 17 -9.25 3.05 15.90
CA ASP A 17 -10.26 2.02 15.71
C ASP A 17 -9.91 0.71 16.41
N ALA A 18 -8.62 0.48 16.66
CA ALA A 18 -8.12 -0.66 17.43
C ALA A 18 -6.99 -0.22 18.37
N VAL A 19 -6.91 -0.85 19.54
CA VAL A 19 -5.86 -0.65 20.52
C VAL A 19 -5.64 -1.93 21.31
N SER A 20 -4.40 -2.39 21.39
CA SER A 20 -4.00 -3.60 22.10
C SER A 20 -2.55 -3.49 22.57
N PHE A 21 -2.15 -4.39 23.46
CA PHE A 21 -0.85 -4.37 24.11
C PHE A 21 -0.07 -5.65 23.79
N ALA A 22 1.20 -5.48 23.43
CA ALA A 22 2.15 -6.58 23.27
C ALA A 22 3.34 -6.37 24.21
N PRO A 23 4.04 -7.43 24.63
CA PRO A 23 5.35 -7.26 25.25
C PRO A 23 6.31 -6.59 24.25
N ALA A 24 7.29 -5.81 24.75
CA ALA A 24 8.31 -5.20 23.89
C ALA A 24 9.35 -6.24 23.42
N ALA A 25 8.86 -7.37 22.91
CA ALA A 25 9.65 -8.47 22.40
C ALA A 25 8.94 -9.14 21.24
N LEU A 26 9.71 -9.58 20.25
CA LEU A 26 9.26 -10.44 19.17
C LEU A 26 9.97 -11.79 19.27
N GLY A 27 9.23 -12.86 18.96
CA GLY A 27 9.79 -14.20 18.91
C GLY A 27 10.84 -14.38 17.78
N PRO A 28 11.66 -15.44 17.85
CA PRO A 28 12.74 -15.71 16.90
C PRO A 28 12.24 -15.87 15.47
N GLU A 29 10.99 -16.29 15.25
CA GLU A 29 10.39 -16.44 13.94
C GLU A 29 10.28 -15.12 13.16
N ALA A 30 9.94 -14.01 13.82
CA ALA A 30 9.84 -12.71 13.15
C ALA A 30 11.20 -12.29 12.59
N ARG A 31 12.27 -12.49 13.37
CA ARG A 31 13.65 -12.26 12.95
C ARG A 31 14.05 -13.18 11.79
N ALA A 32 13.76 -14.48 11.90
CA ALA A 32 14.10 -15.45 10.86
C ALA A 32 13.41 -15.13 9.53
N ARG A 33 12.13 -14.74 9.58
CA ARG A 33 11.37 -14.34 8.38
C ARG A 33 11.93 -13.07 7.74
N LEU A 34 12.29 -12.05 8.54
CA LEU A 34 12.93 -10.84 8.03
C LEU A 34 14.26 -11.18 7.35
N ARG A 35 15.11 -11.97 8.00
CA ARG A 35 16.39 -12.39 7.44
C ARG A 35 16.21 -13.15 6.13
N ALA A 36 15.34 -14.15 6.09
CA ALA A 36 15.05 -14.91 4.88
C ALA A 36 14.55 -14.02 3.72
N PHE A 37 13.75 -13.01 3.99
CA PHE A 37 13.29 -12.02 3.01
C PHE A 37 14.44 -11.18 2.46
N LEU A 38 15.34 -10.72 3.34
CA LEU A 38 16.52 -9.94 2.96
C LEU A 38 17.55 -10.78 2.18
N ASP A 39 17.86 -11.98 2.68
CA ASP A 39 18.84 -12.90 2.07
C ASP A 39 18.40 -13.34 0.66
N ALA A 40 17.09 -13.46 0.44
CA ALA A 40 16.53 -13.75 -0.87
C ALA A 40 16.47 -12.55 -1.83
N GLY A 41 16.90 -11.35 -1.41
CA GLY A 41 16.82 -10.12 -2.22
C GLY A 41 15.40 -9.65 -2.51
N GLN A 42 14.38 -10.23 -1.86
CA GLN A 42 12.97 -9.97 -2.13
C GLN A 42 12.52 -8.54 -1.73
N HIS A 43 13.38 -7.78 -1.05
CA HIS A 43 13.17 -6.38 -0.69
C HIS A 43 13.49 -5.39 -1.83
N GLY A 44 14.11 -5.84 -2.93
CA GLY A 44 14.48 -4.98 -4.05
C GLY A 44 15.38 -3.80 -3.62
N GLU A 45 15.04 -2.59 -4.05
CA GLU A 45 15.77 -1.35 -3.77
C GLU A 45 15.55 -0.80 -2.34
N MET A 46 14.74 -1.45 -1.52
CA MET A 46 14.49 -1.02 -0.14
C MET A 46 15.64 -1.40 0.81
N GLY A 47 16.86 -0.99 0.48
CA GLY A 47 18.09 -1.29 1.26
C GLY A 47 18.02 -0.84 2.73
N TRP A 48 17.24 0.20 3.03
CA TRP A 48 16.95 0.67 4.39
C TRP A 48 16.33 -0.42 5.30
N LEU A 49 15.74 -1.48 4.73
CA LEU A 49 15.27 -2.63 5.49
C LEU A 49 16.43 -3.45 6.05
N ALA A 50 17.49 -3.63 5.25
CA ALA A 50 18.69 -4.37 5.63
C ALA A 50 19.58 -3.58 6.61
N GLU A 51 19.74 -2.26 6.39
CA GLU A 51 20.62 -1.39 7.19
C GLU A 51 20.30 -1.44 8.70
N ARG A 52 19.05 -1.61 9.08
CA ARG A 52 18.60 -1.64 10.46
C ARG A 52 17.84 -2.92 10.82
N ALA A 53 18.19 -4.03 10.18
CA ALA A 53 17.50 -5.32 10.36
C ALA A 53 17.48 -5.78 11.82
N GLU A 54 18.58 -5.59 12.57
CA GLU A 54 18.66 -5.96 13.98
C GLU A 54 17.71 -5.14 14.85
N GLN A 55 17.72 -3.81 14.70
CA GLN A 55 16.81 -2.92 15.43
C GLN A 55 15.34 -3.19 15.07
N ARG A 56 15.09 -3.50 13.77
CA ARG A 56 13.75 -3.84 13.27
C ARG A 56 13.22 -5.14 13.86
N SER A 57 14.10 -6.11 14.04
CA SER A 57 13.71 -7.47 14.45
C SER A 57 13.31 -7.58 15.93
N HIS A 58 13.64 -6.60 16.76
CA HIS A 58 13.37 -6.68 18.20
C HIS A 58 13.15 -5.29 18.81
N PRO A 59 12.00 -5.00 19.45
CA PRO A 59 11.72 -3.70 20.03
C PRO A 59 12.80 -3.18 20.99
N GLN A 60 13.35 -4.03 21.84
CA GLN A 60 14.39 -3.64 22.81
C GLN A 60 15.77 -3.42 22.17
N ALA A 61 16.02 -3.89 20.95
CA ALA A 61 17.21 -3.50 20.19
C ALA A 61 17.12 -2.03 19.72
N LEU A 62 15.90 -1.52 19.52
CA LEU A 62 15.65 -0.11 19.19
C LEU A 62 15.58 0.77 20.46
N TRP A 63 15.02 0.21 21.55
CA TRP A 63 14.90 0.91 22.83
C TRP A 63 14.92 -0.08 24.00
N PRO A 64 16.07 -0.27 24.67
CA PRO A 64 16.25 -1.29 25.72
C PRO A 64 15.28 -1.18 26.91
N GLU A 65 14.84 0.03 27.23
CA GLU A 65 13.95 0.29 28.37
C GLU A 65 12.48 -0.03 28.09
N ALA A 66 12.12 -0.31 26.83
CA ALA A 66 10.75 -0.65 26.46
C ALA A 66 10.31 -1.96 27.15
N LYS A 67 9.14 -1.94 27.80
CA LYS A 67 8.51 -3.09 28.41
C LYS A 67 7.26 -3.53 27.66
N THR A 68 6.47 -2.56 27.20
CA THR A 68 5.24 -2.80 26.46
C THR A 68 5.21 -2.00 25.17
N VAL A 69 4.61 -2.58 24.14
CA VAL A 69 4.22 -1.90 22.89
C VAL A 69 2.70 -1.74 22.90
N VAL A 70 2.24 -0.50 22.87
CA VAL A 70 0.83 -0.18 22.60
C VAL A 70 0.68 -0.18 21.08
N CYS A 71 0.02 -1.19 20.54
CA CYS A 71 -0.28 -1.32 19.13
C CYS A 71 -1.64 -0.68 18.82
N LEU A 72 -1.69 0.13 17.79
CA LEU A 72 -2.85 0.93 17.43
C LEU A 72 -3.20 0.70 15.97
N GLY A 73 -4.50 0.65 15.68
CA GLY A 73 -5.04 0.54 14.32
C GLY A 73 -5.91 1.73 13.98
N LEU A 74 -5.77 2.23 12.75
CA LEU A 74 -6.57 3.32 12.19
C LEU A 74 -7.17 2.84 10.87
N SER A 75 -8.50 2.71 10.80
CA SER A 75 -9.19 2.20 9.62
C SER A 75 -9.17 3.21 8.47
N TYR A 76 -8.78 2.72 7.28
CA TYR A 76 -8.89 3.45 6.03
C TYR A 76 -9.78 2.74 5.01
N ALA A 77 -10.65 1.84 5.48
CA ALA A 77 -11.52 1.06 4.61
C ALA A 77 -12.32 1.97 3.66
N PRO A 78 -12.35 1.65 2.35
CA PRO A 78 -13.09 2.44 1.38
C PRO A 78 -14.60 2.25 1.53
N ALA A 79 -15.38 3.25 1.05
CA ALA A 79 -16.84 3.13 0.95
C ALA A 79 -17.28 2.33 -0.27
N GLU A 80 -16.45 2.29 -1.31
CA GLU A 80 -16.73 1.67 -2.59
C GLU A 80 -15.67 0.59 -2.91
N ASP A 81 -15.98 -0.30 -3.85
CA ASP A 81 -15.02 -1.30 -4.31
C ASP A 81 -13.81 -0.60 -4.96
N PRO A 82 -12.61 -0.72 -4.38
CA PRO A 82 -11.42 -0.07 -4.92
C PRO A 82 -10.96 -0.62 -6.28
N LEU A 83 -11.45 -1.79 -6.69
CA LEU A 83 -11.14 -2.43 -7.96
C LEU A 83 -12.08 -1.99 -9.09
N ALA A 84 -13.21 -1.31 -8.79
CA ALA A 84 -14.20 -0.89 -9.79
C ALA A 84 -13.60 0.04 -10.88
N THR A 85 -12.55 0.77 -10.58
CA THR A 85 -11.88 1.67 -11.55
C THR A 85 -10.92 0.96 -12.49
N LEU A 86 -10.59 -0.31 -12.24
CA LEU A 86 -9.65 -1.08 -13.07
C LEU A 86 -10.17 -1.37 -14.49
N VAL A 87 -11.48 -1.29 -14.70
CA VAL A 87 -12.13 -1.50 -16.02
C VAL A 87 -12.27 -0.22 -16.83
N GLN A 88 -11.79 0.92 -16.33
CA GLN A 88 -11.84 2.22 -16.99
C GLN A 88 -10.51 2.52 -17.67
N PRO A 89 -10.38 2.36 -19.00
CA PRO A 89 -9.09 2.37 -19.67
C PRO A 89 -8.40 3.74 -19.71
N ASP A 90 -9.19 4.82 -19.67
CA ASP A 90 -8.73 6.21 -19.69
C ASP A 90 -8.47 6.79 -18.28
N ARG A 91 -8.72 6.00 -17.24
CA ARG A 91 -8.61 6.42 -15.85
C ARG A 91 -7.50 5.68 -15.12
N GLY A 92 -6.79 6.42 -14.25
CA GLY A 92 -5.81 5.85 -13.36
C GLY A 92 -6.44 5.28 -12.09
N ASN A 93 -5.87 4.20 -11.55
CA ASN A 93 -6.21 3.69 -10.22
C ASN A 93 -5.12 4.10 -9.23
N VAL A 94 -5.51 4.80 -8.17
CA VAL A 94 -4.66 5.12 -7.01
C VAL A 94 -5.10 4.25 -5.85
N SER A 95 -4.16 3.60 -5.16
CA SER A 95 -4.47 2.80 -3.98
C SER A 95 -5.23 3.60 -2.93
N VAL A 96 -6.19 2.96 -2.28
CA VAL A 96 -7.11 3.57 -1.30
C VAL A 96 -6.38 4.41 -0.28
N TYR A 97 -5.27 3.89 0.25
CA TYR A 97 -4.52 4.54 1.32
C TYR A 97 -3.93 5.90 0.92
N ALA A 98 -3.77 6.15 -0.39
CA ALA A 98 -3.13 7.35 -0.94
C ALA A 98 -4.13 8.36 -1.54
N ARG A 99 -5.44 8.09 -1.45
CA ARG A 99 -6.48 8.94 -2.05
C ARG A 99 -6.79 10.22 -1.28
N ASN A 100 -6.07 10.52 -0.18
CA ASN A 100 -6.24 11.76 0.59
C ASN A 100 -4.94 12.16 1.32
N ARG A 101 -5.05 12.54 2.60
CA ARG A 101 -3.91 12.97 3.42
C ARG A 101 -2.96 11.82 3.69
N ASP A 102 -1.69 12.20 3.82
CA ASP A 102 -0.65 11.28 4.23
C ASP A 102 -0.97 10.73 5.63
N TYR A 103 -1.20 9.41 5.69
CA TYR A 103 -1.56 8.73 6.93
C TYR A 103 -0.47 8.84 8.00
N HIS A 104 0.80 8.99 7.60
CA HIS A 104 1.90 9.19 8.54
C HIS A 104 1.66 10.43 9.40
N ASP A 105 1.23 11.54 8.80
CA ASP A 105 0.95 12.76 9.53
C ASP A 105 -0.29 12.63 10.42
N VAL A 106 -1.33 11.98 9.91
CA VAL A 106 -2.58 11.75 10.65
C VAL A 106 -2.33 10.86 11.86
N ALA A 107 -1.77 9.67 11.65
CA ALA A 107 -1.50 8.71 12.72
C ALA A 107 -0.47 9.25 13.73
N LYS A 108 0.63 9.86 13.24
CA LYS A 108 1.67 10.42 14.11
C LYS A 108 1.16 11.51 15.04
N GLY A 109 0.23 12.36 14.56
CA GLY A 109 -0.43 13.37 15.38
C GLY A 109 -1.20 12.73 16.54
N MET A 110 -2.02 11.71 16.22
CA MET A 110 -2.80 10.97 17.21
C MET A 110 -1.92 10.18 18.20
N LEU A 111 -0.87 9.53 17.70
CA LEU A 111 0.13 8.81 18.51
C LEU A 111 0.83 9.73 19.51
N LYS A 112 1.23 10.94 19.08
CA LYS A 112 1.86 11.92 19.96
C LYS A 112 0.92 12.36 21.09
N HIS A 113 -0.36 12.59 20.80
CA HIS A 113 -1.35 12.96 21.82
C HIS A 113 -1.55 11.83 22.84
N LEU A 114 -1.66 10.58 22.37
CA LEU A 114 -1.76 9.43 23.28
C LEU A 114 -0.49 9.23 24.08
N GLY A 115 0.68 9.35 23.44
CA GLY A 115 1.97 9.26 24.11
C GLY A 115 2.14 10.31 25.20
N GLN A 116 1.76 11.56 24.94
CA GLN A 116 1.77 12.64 25.92
C GLN A 116 0.85 12.32 27.11
N PHE A 117 -0.34 11.76 26.86
CA PHE A 117 -1.23 11.30 27.93
C PHE A 117 -0.57 10.21 28.79
N ILE A 118 0.07 9.22 28.15
CA ILE A 118 0.76 8.14 28.87
C ILE A 118 1.89 8.71 29.73
N ALA A 119 2.74 9.54 29.15
CA ALA A 119 3.88 10.13 29.84
C ALA A 119 3.44 10.99 31.03
N SER A 120 2.48 11.91 30.83
CA SER A 120 2.04 12.83 31.89
C SER A 120 1.21 12.15 32.97
N ARG A 121 0.37 11.15 32.61
CA ARG A 121 -0.52 10.49 33.57
C ARG A 121 0.17 9.47 34.44
N PHE A 122 1.18 8.77 33.89
CA PHE A 122 1.82 7.62 34.52
C PHE A 122 3.32 7.81 34.76
N GLY A 123 3.91 8.96 34.40
CA GLY A 123 5.34 9.22 34.56
C GLY A 123 6.24 8.29 33.73
N ALA A 124 5.72 7.76 32.63
CA ALA A 124 6.39 6.75 31.84
C ALA A 124 7.16 7.34 30.64
N GLY A 125 8.28 6.71 30.29
CA GLY A 125 8.95 6.95 29.01
C GLY A 125 8.09 6.45 27.85
N ILE A 126 8.11 7.19 26.72
CA ILE A 126 7.41 6.80 25.49
C ILE A 126 8.24 7.11 24.24
N LYS A 127 8.09 6.26 23.21
CA LYS A 127 8.52 6.55 21.83
C LYS A 127 7.38 6.17 20.89
N VAL A 128 7.10 7.02 19.89
CA VAL A 128 6.01 6.81 18.92
C VAL A 128 6.57 6.47 17.56
N PHE A 129 5.96 5.51 16.88
CA PHE A 129 6.36 5.02 15.58
C PHE A 129 5.16 4.85 14.66
N VAL A 130 5.38 5.12 13.38
CA VAL A 130 4.45 4.84 12.29
C VAL A 130 5.26 4.67 11.01
N ASP A 131 5.30 3.47 10.45
CA ASP A 131 5.90 3.06 9.18
C ASP A 131 7.37 3.48 8.93
N THR A 132 7.74 4.72 9.23
CA THR A 132 9.07 5.30 8.91
C THR A 132 10.21 4.87 9.85
N ALA A 133 9.93 4.05 10.86
CA ALA A 133 10.92 3.58 11.82
C ALA A 133 11.31 2.11 11.59
N PRO A 134 12.45 1.65 12.12
CA PRO A 134 12.83 0.24 12.04
C PRO A 134 12.00 -0.61 13.03
N VAL A 135 10.71 -0.74 12.77
CA VAL A 135 9.73 -1.49 13.58
C VAL A 135 9.03 -2.51 12.69
N LEU A 136 8.82 -3.73 13.20
CA LEU A 136 7.96 -4.74 12.57
C LEU A 136 6.52 -4.59 13.09
N GLU A 137 5.81 -3.58 12.59
CA GLU A 137 4.47 -3.21 13.04
C GLU A 137 3.46 -4.37 12.91
N LYS A 138 3.43 -5.04 11.76
CA LYS A 138 2.49 -6.14 11.51
C LYS A 138 2.68 -7.34 12.45
N PRO A 139 3.89 -7.84 12.72
CA PRO A 139 4.14 -8.86 13.74
C PRO A 139 3.75 -8.41 15.15
N LEU A 140 4.04 -7.16 15.53
CA LEU A 140 3.67 -6.62 16.84
C LEU A 140 2.15 -6.51 17.00
N ALA A 141 1.45 -5.98 15.99
CA ALA A 141 0.00 -5.89 15.98
C ALA A 141 -0.69 -7.27 16.03
N ALA A 142 -0.10 -8.27 15.39
CA ALA A 142 -0.58 -9.66 15.46
C ALA A 142 -0.34 -10.26 16.86
N LEU A 143 0.82 -10.01 17.44
CA LEU A 143 1.15 -10.46 18.81
C LEU A 143 0.24 -9.77 19.84
N ALA A 144 -0.09 -8.50 19.65
CA ALA A 144 -1.02 -7.75 20.48
C ALA A 144 -2.49 -8.17 20.30
N GLY A 145 -2.83 -8.98 19.29
CA GLY A 145 -4.21 -9.44 19.07
C GLY A 145 -5.10 -8.45 18.33
N ILE A 146 -4.56 -7.44 17.61
CA ILE A 146 -5.37 -6.60 16.70
C ILE A 146 -5.92 -7.44 15.53
N GLY A 147 -5.15 -8.44 15.11
CA GLY A 147 -5.50 -9.36 14.04
C GLY A 147 -4.44 -10.43 13.86
N TRP A 148 -4.30 -10.95 12.66
CA TRP A 148 -3.23 -11.87 12.28
C TRP A 148 -2.59 -11.42 10.97
N GLN A 149 -1.36 -11.82 10.74
CA GLN A 149 -0.70 -11.61 9.46
C GLN A 149 -1.27 -12.58 8.43
N GLY A 150 -1.99 -12.06 7.43
CA GLY A 150 -2.66 -12.87 6.41
C GLY A 150 -1.70 -13.45 5.37
N LYS A 151 -2.20 -14.36 4.49
CA LYS A 151 -1.41 -14.96 3.40
C LYS A 151 -0.81 -13.91 2.44
N HIS A 152 -1.44 -12.73 2.31
CA HIS A 152 -0.93 -11.58 1.57
C HIS A 152 0.09 -10.73 2.36
N THR A 153 0.59 -11.19 3.50
CA THR A 153 1.58 -10.55 4.37
C THR A 153 1.15 -9.27 5.09
N ASN A 154 -0.04 -8.74 4.82
CA ASN A 154 -0.61 -7.62 5.57
C ASN A 154 -1.43 -8.12 6.77
N LEU A 155 -1.70 -7.21 7.72
CA LEU A 155 -2.55 -7.52 8.87
C LEU A 155 -4.01 -7.70 8.41
N VAL A 156 -4.70 -8.69 8.96
CA VAL A 156 -6.13 -8.93 8.80
C VAL A 156 -6.78 -8.86 10.16
N SER A 157 -7.76 -8.00 10.32
CA SER A 157 -8.56 -7.86 11.54
C SER A 157 -9.95 -8.46 11.34
N ARG A 158 -10.52 -9.05 12.40
CA ARG A 158 -11.92 -9.53 12.36
C ARG A 158 -12.93 -8.41 12.18
N ALA A 159 -12.65 -7.23 12.75
CA ALA A 159 -13.56 -6.09 12.72
C ALA A 159 -13.32 -5.14 11.54
N HIS A 160 -12.08 -5.06 11.05
CA HIS A 160 -11.66 -4.03 10.09
C HIS A 160 -11.12 -4.61 8.78
N GLY A 161 -11.20 -5.94 8.58
CA GLY A 161 -10.65 -6.58 7.38
C GLY A 161 -9.16 -6.32 7.21
N SER A 162 -8.75 -6.01 6.00
CA SER A 162 -7.34 -5.73 5.63
C SER A 162 -7.01 -4.22 5.57
N TRP A 163 -7.88 -3.35 6.11
CA TRP A 163 -7.84 -1.91 5.92
C TRP A 163 -7.42 -1.15 7.17
N LEU A 164 -6.31 -1.55 7.81
CA LEU A 164 -5.76 -0.87 8.99
C LEU A 164 -4.36 -0.32 8.70
N PHE A 165 -4.17 0.98 8.91
CA PHE A 165 -2.87 1.54 9.23
C PHE A 165 -2.50 1.14 10.65
N LEU A 166 -1.23 0.93 10.87
CA LEU A 166 -0.68 0.58 12.16
C LEU A 166 0.14 1.73 12.73
N GLY A 167 0.30 1.75 14.03
CA GLY A 167 1.19 2.64 14.71
C GLY A 167 1.45 2.15 16.12
N GLU A 168 2.63 2.42 16.65
CA GLU A 168 3.07 1.90 17.93
C GLU A 168 3.53 3.01 18.88
N ILE A 169 3.23 2.80 20.15
CA ILE A 169 3.87 3.53 21.24
C ILE A 169 4.62 2.52 22.09
N TYR A 170 5.95 2.61 22.08
CA TYR A 170 6.79 1.89 23.04
C TYR A 170 6.75 2.63 24.35
N THR A 171 6.63 1.91 25.46
CA THR A 171 6.58 2.51 26.80
C THR A 171 7.36 1.70 27.82
N THR A 172 7.86 2.41 28.84
CA THR A 172 8.47 1.80 30.01
C THR A 172 7.46 1.23 31.02
N LEU A 173 6.15 1.47 30.78
CA LEU A 173 5.10 0.82 31.57
C LEU A 173 5.13 -0.69 31.33
N ASP A 174 4.95 -1.43 32.40
CA ASP A 174 4.72 -2.87 32.37
C ASP A 174 3.21 -3.11 32.40
N LEU A 175 2.63 -3.35 31.21
CA LEU A 175 1.20 -3.57 31.05
C LEU A 175 0.93 -5.04 30.69
N PRO A 176 -0.17 -5.61 31.17
CA PRO A 176 -0.54 -6.97 30.80
C PRO A 176 -0.79 -7.02 29.28
N PRO A 177 -0.15 -7.95 28.56
CA PRO A 177 -0.37 -8.09 27.11
C PRO A 177 -1.75 -8.69 26.83
N ASP A 178 -2.31 -8.29 25.68
CA ASP A 178 -3.51 -8.94 25.15
C ASP A 178 -3.15 -10.27 24.47
N ALA A 179 -4.12 -11.16 24.33
CA ALA A 179 -3.91 -12.46 23.69
C ALA A 179 -3.86 -12.32 22.15
N PRO A 180 -2.90 -12.96 21.48
CA PRO A 180 -2.83 -12.94 20.01
C PRO A 180 -4.04 -13.64 19.38
N HIS A 181 -4.45 -13.20 18.18
CA HIS A 181 -5.42 -13.91 17.38
C HIS A 181 -4.79 -15.10 16.65
N ALA A 182 -5.51 -16.22 16.62
CA ALA A 182 -5.17 -17.30 15.72
C ALA A 182 -5.36 -16.86 14.25
N ASP A 183 -4.54 -17.40 13.35
CA ASP A 183 -4.74 -17.24 11.91
C ASP A 183 -6.10 -17.80 11.47
N ARG A 184 -6.82 -17.03 10.68
CA ARG A 184 -8.14 -17.36 10.15
C ARG A 184 -8.19 -17.35 8.63
N CYS A 185 -7.03 -17.39 7.94
CA CYS A 185 -6.98 -17.51 6.49
C CYS A 185 -7.47 -18.90 6.00
N GLY A 186 -7.28 -19.95 6.80
CA GLY A 186 -7.73 -21.30 6.46
C GLY A 186 -7.23 -21.75 5.08
N THR A 187 -8.11 -22.33 4.28
CA THR A 187 -7.83 -22.79 2.90
C THR A 187 -7.94 -21.69 1.85
N CYS A 188 -8.42 -20.48 2.20
CA CYS A 188 -8.61 -19.38 1.26
C CYS A 188 -7.30 -18.94 0.59
N THR A 189 -7.34 -18.76 -0.75
CA THR A 189 -6.20 -18.32 -1.56
C THR A 189 -6.51 -17.09 -2.42
N ARG A 190 -7.65 -16.43 -2.22
CA ARG A 190 -8.13 -15.31 -3.07
C ARG A 190 -7.07 -14.23 -3.29
N CYS A 191 -6.38 -13.80 -2.25
CA CYS A 191 -5.35 -12.77 -2.35
C CYS A 191 -4.11 -13.20 -3.17
N LEU A 192 -3.80 -14.50 -3.16
CA LEU A 192 -2.67 -15.03 -3.95
C LEU A 192 -3.02 -15.05 -5.43
N THR A 193 -4.22 -15.53 -5.77
CA THR A 193 -4.69 -15.63 -7.16
C THR A 193 -5.10 -14.29 -7.77
N ALA A 194 -5.43 -13.29 -6.94
CA ALA A 194 -5.76 -11.95 -7.40
C ALA A 194 -4.54 -11.10 -7.75
N CYS A 195 -3.33 -11.52 -7.37
CA CYS A 195 -2.12 -10.73 -7.63
C CYS A 195 -1.78 -10.78 -9.13
N PRO A 196 -1.83 -9.65 -9.87
CA PRO A 196 -1.65 -9.68 -11.32
C PRO A 196 -0.21 -10.02 -11.76
N THR A 197 0.75 -9.86 -10.85
CA THR A 197 2.19 -10.05 -11.11
C THR A 197 2.77 -11.28 -10.39
N ASP A 198 1.93 -12.11 -9.78
CA ASP A 198 2.35 -13.30 -9.01
C ASP A 198 3.44 -12.97 -7.98
N ALA A 199 3.23 -11.88 -7.22
CA ALA A 199 4.19 -11.42 -6.23
C ALA A 199 4.26 -12.30 -4.96
N PHE A 200 3.43 -13.35 -4.85
CA PHE A 200 3.40 -14.26 -3.72
C PHE A 200 3.95 -15.65 -4.11
N PRO A 201 5.27 -15.91 -3.91
CA PRO A 201 5.85 -17.21 -4.22
C PRO A 201 5.27 -18.35 -3.35
N ALA A 202 4.71 -18.03 -2.20
CA ALA A 202 3.99 -18.93 -1.32
C ALA A 202 3.09 -18.11 -0.37
N PRO A 203 2.09 -18.73 0.29
CA PRO A 203 1.35 -18.09 1.37
C PRO A 203 2.30 -17.48 2.42
N TYR A 204 1.99 -16.27 2.88
CA TYR A 204 2.78 -15.52 3.89
C TYR A 204 4.19 -15.10 3.42
N ARG A 205 4.46 -15.18 2.13
CA ARG A 205 5.73 -14.74 1.52
C ARG A 205 5.44 -13.79 0.37
N LEU A 206 6.17 -12.69 0.33
CA LEU A 206 6.07 -11.67 -0.72
C LEU A 206 7.44 -11.49 -1.36
N ASP A 207 7.47 -11.47 -2.68
CA ASP A 207 8.56 -10.91 -3.45
C ASP A 207 8.19 -9.49 -3.84
N ALA A 208 8.76 -8.49 -3.14
CA ALA A 208 8.45 -7.10 -3.40
C ALA A 208 8.87 -6.67 -4.81
N THR A 209 9.90 -7.27 -5.40
CA THR A 209 10.38 -6.91 -6.75
C THR A 209 9.33 -7.13 -7.84
N ARG A 210 8.31 -7.95 -7.55
CA ARG A 210 7.16 -8.20 -8.43
C ARG A 210 5.90 -7.44 -8.00
N CYS A 211 5.86 -6.92 -6.76
CA CYS A 211 4.68 -6.26 -6.21
C CYS A 211 4.42 -4.91 -6.90
N ILE A 212 3.22 -4.70 -7.44
CA ILE A 212 2.84 -3.44 -8.11
C ILE A 212 2.99 -2.24 -7.16
N SER A 213 2.69 -2.40 -5.87
CA SER A 213 2.89 -1.33 -4.90
C SER A 213 4.37 -0.93 -4.81
N TYR A 214 5.28 -1.89 -4.72
CA TYR A 214 6.71 -1.61 -4.76
C TYR A 214 7.14 -0.98 -6.10
N LEU A 215 6.71 -1.56 -7.23
CA LEU A 215 7.11 -1.08 -8.57
C LEU A 215 6.68 0.36 -8.84
N THR A 216 5.52 0.76 -8.31
CA THR A 216 4.98 2.11 -8.53
C THR A 216 5.42 3.15 -7.49
N ILE A 217 5.98 2.71 -6.34
CA ILE A 217 6.33 3.59 -5.22
C ILE A 217 7.84 3.61 -4.96
N GLU A 218 8.46 2.44 -4.77
CA GLU A 218 9.85 2.34 -4.31
C GLU A 218 10.86 2.25 -5.47
N HIS A 219 10.53 1.45 -6.49
CA HIS A 219 11.42 1.23 -7.64
C HIS A 219 11.62 2.51 -8.46
N ALA A 220 12.88 2.95 -8.57
CA ALA A 220 13.20 4.23 -9.21
C ALA A 220 13.37 4.11 -10.73
N GLY A 221 13.90 2.99 -11.22
CA GLY A 221 14.26 2.76 -12.62
C GLY A 221 13.06 2.42 -13.54
N PRO A 222 13.34 2.03 -14.79
CA PRO A 222 12.33 1.51 -15.69
C PRO A 222 11.71 0.23 -15.13
N ILE A 223 10.39 0.15 -15.08
CA ILE A 223 9.70 -1.07 -14.66
C ILE A 223 9.95 -2.17 -15.71
N PRO A 224 10.29 -3.40 -15.31
CA PRO A 224 10.53 -4.51 -16.24
C PRO A 224 9.35 -4.68 -17.22
N GLN A 225 9.63 -4.71 -18.52
CA GLN A 225 8.61 -4.75 -19.56
C GLN A 225 7.63 -5.92 -19.42
N ALA A 226 8.13 -7.07 -18.96
CA ALA A 226 7.29 -8.27 -18.72
C ALA A 226 6.19 -8.05 -17.66
N LEU A 227 6.38 -7.11 -16.73
CA LEU A 227 5.41 -6.83 -15.67
C LEU A 227 4.42 -5.72 -16.03
N ARG A 228 4.76 -4.85 -17.00
CA ARG A 228 3.94 -3.66 -17.34
C ARG A 228 2.50 -3.99 -17.74
N PRO A 229 2.22 -5.03 -18.58
CA PRO A 229 0.84 -5.37 -18.92
C PRO A 229 -0.02 -5.72 -17.68
N ALA A 230 0.56 -6.43 -16.72
CA ALA A 230 -0.13 -6.85 -15.50
C ALA A 230 -0.41 -5.68 -14.53
N ILE A 231 0.32 -4.56 -14.64
CA ILE A 231 0.06 -3.34 -13.84
C ILE A 231 -1.30 -2.73 -14.20
N GLY A 232 -1.74 -2.86 -15.47
CA GLY A 232 -2.99 -2.26 -15.92
C GLY A 232 -2.96 -0.74 -15.79
N ASN A 233 -4.01 -0.18 -15.20
CA ASN A 233 -4.14 1.27 -14.99
C ASN A 233 -3.76 1.73 -13.57
N ARG A 234 -3.02 0.92 -12.80
CA ARG A 234 -2.55 1.27 -11.44
C ARG A 234 -1.39 2.24 -11.53
N ILE A 235 -1.64 3.50 -11.17
CA ILE A 235 -0.63 4.57 -11.26
C ILE A 235 0.10 4.85 -9.94
N TYR A 236 -0.45 4.36 -8.80
CA TYR A 236 0.17 4.48 -7.49
C TYR A 236 -0.37 3.42 -6.52
N GLY A 237 0.48 2.50 -6.08
CA GLY A 237 0.09 1.43 -5.19
C GLY A 237 -0.81 0.37 -5.85
N CYS A 238 -1.32 -0.54 -5.05
CA CYS A 238 -2.15 -1.65 -5.50
C CYS A 238 -2.95 -2.20 -4.31
N ASP A 239 -4.24 -2.45 -4.52
CA ASP A 239 -5.13 -2.95 -3.47
C ASP A 239 -5.64 -4.38 -3.74
N ASP A 240 -5.25 -5.01 -4.86
CA ASP A 240 -5.85 -6.27 -5.32
C ASP A 240 -5.90 -7.36 -4.24
N CYS A 241 -4.77 -7.63 -3.60
CA CYS A 241 -4.70 -8.65 -2.57
C CYS A 241 -5.47 -8.28 -1.29
N LEU A 242 -5.60 -6.99 -0.98
CA LEU A 242 -6.36 -6.50 0.16
C LEU A 242 -7.86 -6.55 -0.13
N ALA A 243 -8.27 -6.04 -1.29
CA ALA A 243 -9.68 -5.88 -1.68
C ALA A 243 -10.45 -7.21 -1.72
N VAL A 244 -9.82 -8.28 -2.22
CA VAL A 244 -10.45 -9.60 -2.35
C VAL A 244 -10.53 -10.39 -1.03
N CYS A 245 -9.99 -9.84 0.06
CA CYS A 245 -9.99 -10.53 1.35
C CYS A 245 -11.43 -10.69 1.88
N PRO A 246 -11.91 -11.91 2.14
CA PRO A 246 -13.29 -12.13 2.59
C PRO A 246 -13.59 -11.51 3.97
N TRP A 247 -12.58 -11.19 4.74
CA TRP A 247 -12.72 -10.51 6.04
C TRP A 247 -13.14 -9.05 5.90
N ASN A 248 -12.99 -8.45 4.71
CA ASN A 248 -13.44 -7.07 4.44
C ASN A 248 -14.96 -6.91 4.58
N ARG A 249 -15.74 -7.98 4.51
CA ARG A 249 -17.20 -7.94 4.75
C ARG A 249 -17.59 -7.40 6.14
N PHE A 250 -16.66 -7.38 7.08
CA PHE A 250 -16.87 -6.82 8.42
C PHE A 250 -16.33 -5.41 8.57
N ALA A 251 -15.52 -4.95 7.61
CA ALA A 251 -15.00 -3.60 7.61
C ALA A 251 -16.11 -2.59 7.30
N GLN A 252 -16.10 -1.48 8.00
CA GLN A 252 -16.93 -0.33 7.71
C GLN A 252 -16.09 0.77 7.09
N ALA A 253 -16.68 1.54 6.18
CA ALA A 253 -16.00 2.68 5.57
C ALA A 253 -15.44 3.61 6.66
N THR A 254 -14.24 4.13 6.40
CA THR A 254 -13.55 4.98 7.38
C THR A 254 -14.38 6.22 7.73
N ARG A 255 -14.48 6.50 9.02
CA ARG A 255 -15.08 7.73 9.55
C ARG A 255 -14.10 8.92 9.59
N HIS A 256 -12.82 8.65 9.33
CA HIS A 256 -11.76 9.67 9.35
C HIS A 256 -11.77 10.47 8.05
N THR A 257 -12.31 11.68 8.08
CA THR A 257 -12.46 12.54 6.90
C THR A 257 -11.14 12.80 6.16
N LYS A 258 -10.02 12.82 6.87
CA LYS A 258 -8.67 12.96 6.28
C LYS A 258 -8.19 11.70 5.53
N LEU A 259 -8.87 10.57 5.72
CA LEU A 259 -8.56 9.29 5.06
C LEU A 259 -9.62 8.88 4.03
N GLN A 260 -10.78 9.55 4.02
CA GLN A 260 -11.79 9.36 2.98
C GLN A 260 -11.25 9.83 1.64
N ALA A 261 -11.60 9.12 0.57
CA ALA A 261 -11.08 9.42 -0.75
C ALA A 261 -11.49 10.82 -1.24
N ARG A 262 -10.54 11.56 -1.79
CA ARG A 262 -10.82 12.76 -2.56
C ARG A 262 -11.36 12.33 -3.93
N PRO A 263 -12.45 12.95 -4.44
CA PRO A 263 -13.06 12.54 -5.71
C PRO A 263 -12.07 12.58 -6.89
N ASP A 264 -11.17 13.56 -6.92
CA ASP A 264 -10.16 13.74 -7.97
C ASP A 264 -9.04 12.67 -7.95
N LEU A 265 -8.99 11.79 -6.94
CA LEU A 265 -8.02 10.71 -6.80
C LEU A 265 -8.65 9.31 -6.88
N VAL A 266 -9.96 9.18 -7.03
CA VAL A 266 -10.62 7.87 -7.16
C VAL A 266 -10.34 7.27 -8.54
N ALA A 267 -10.57 8.04 -9.61
CA ALA A 267 -10.35 7.63 -10.99
C ALA A 267 -9.81 8.83 -11.80
N PRO A 268 -8.57 9.29 -11.54
CA PRO A 268 -8.01 10.44 -12.21
C PRO A 268 -7.81 10.18 -13.69
N ASP A 269 -8.11 11.18 -14.54
CA ASP A 269 -7.91 11.14 -15.97
C ASP A 269 -6.42 10.98 -16.34
N LEU A 270 -6.07 9.96 -17.11
CA LEU A 270 -4.67 9.64 -17.41
C LEU A 270 -3.98 10.74 -18.22
N ALA A 271 -4.65 11.35 -19.19
CA ALA A 271 -4.06 12.42 -19.99
C ALA A 271 -3.76 13.66 -19.14
N ALA A 272 -4.67 14.00 -18.22
CA ALA A 272 -4.46 15.09 -17.28
C ALA A 272 -3.33 14.80 -16.30
N GLN A 273 -3.16 13.53 -15.85
CA GLN A 273 -2.04 13.17 -14.99
C GLN A 273 -0.70 13.21 -15.72
N ALA A 274 -0.65 12.78 -16.98
CA ALA A 274 0.54 12.84 -17.83
C ALA A 274 0.98 14.29 -18.14
N ALA A 275 0.05 15.23 -18.12
CA ALA A 275 0.31 16.65 -18.40
C ALA A 275 0.87 17.43 -17.17
N LEU A 276 1.00 16.80 -16.00
CA LEU A 276 1.51 17.48 -14.81
C LEU A 276 3.00 17.80 -14.96
N ASP A 277 3.33 19.09 -14.84
CA ASP A 277 4.69 19.52 -14.54
C ASP A 277 5.02 19.36 -13.03
N ASP A 278 6.25 19.65 -12.61
CA ASP A 278 6.66 19.49 -11.22
C ASP A 278 5.85 20.39 -10.27
N ALA A 279 5.52 21.62 -10.68
CA ALA A 279 4.72 22.53 -9.87
C ALA A 279 3.28 22.05 -9.69
N GLY A 280 2.63 21.65 -10.77
CA GLY A 280 1.28 21.07 -10.74
C GLY A 280 1.22 19.77 -9.95
N PHE A 281 2.22 18.89 -10.10
CA PHE A 281 2.34 17.67 -9.31
C PHE A 281 2.44 17.97 -7.80
N ARG A 282 3.35 18.87 -7.40
CA ARG A 282 3.53 19.25 -6.00
C ARG A 282 2.29 19.90 -5.41
N GLN A 283 1.58 20.71 -6.18
CA GLN A 283 0.33 21.35 -5.76
C GLN A 283 -0.77 20.31 -5.58
N LYS A 284 -1.00 19.45 -6.59
CA LYS A 284 -2.06 18.43 -6.58
C LYS A 284 -1.91 17.45 -5.42
N PHE A 285 -0.68 16.99 -5.18
CA PHE A 285 -0.37 15.97 -4.17
C PHE A 285 0.17 16.54 -2.85
N ALA A 286 -0.05 17.84 -2.60
CA ALA A 286 0.33 18.46 -1.33
C ALA A 286 -0.33 17.75 -0.15
N GLY A 287 0.48 17.23 0.79
CA GLY A 287 0.02 16.50 1.97
C GLY A 287 -0.55 15.11 1.67
N SER A 288 -0.30 14.57 0.47
CA SER A 288 -0.60 13.17 0.08
C SER A 288 0.68 12.34 0.06
N PRO A 289 0.63 11.03 0.34
CA PRO A 289 1.79 10.14 0.23
C PRO A 289 2.32 10.06 -1.21
N VAL A 290 1.49 10.30 -2.22
CA VAL A 290 1.90 10.32 -3.65
C VAL A 290 3.03 11.31 -3.90
N LYS A 291 3.05 12.46 -3.19
CA LYS A 291 4.10 13.48 -3.34
C LYS A 291 5.52 12.92 -3.12
N ARG A 292 5.67 11.87 -2.33
CA ARG A 292 6.98 11.30 -1.93
C ARG A 292 7.78 10.71 -3.08
N ILE A 293 7.09 10.21 -4.12
CA ILE A 293 7.78 9.55 -5.23
C ILE A 293 8.31 10.52 -6.29
N GLY A 294 7.93 11.79 -6.25
CA GLY A 294 8.28 12.78 -7.25
C GLY A 294 7.47 12.68 -8.54
N ARG A 295 7.52 13.75 -9.35
CA ARG A 295 6.78 13.85 -10.62
C ARG A 295 7.18 12.76 -11.61
N ASP A 296 8.46 12.53 -11.83
CA ASP A 296 8.92 11.68 -12.93
C ASP A 296 8.54 10.21 -12.72
N ARG A 297 8.71 9.70 -11.49
CA ARG A 297 8.25 8.34 -11.15
C ARG A 297 6.73 8.20 -11.28
N PHE A 298 5.97 9.22 -10.86
CA PHE A 298 4.52 9.22 -11.02
C PHE A 298 4.12 9.22 -12.50
N VAL A 299 4.72 10.08 -13.32
CA VAL A 299 4.45 10.17 -14.78
C VAL A 299 4.87 8.89 -15.49
N ARG A 300 6.00 8.26 -15.11
CA ARG A 300 6.36 6.91 -15.59
C ARG A 300 5.20 5.91 -15.39
N ASN A 301 4.62 5.88 -14.20
CA ASN A 301 3.50 4.97 -13.90
C ASN A 301 2.26 5.29 -14.74
N VAL A 302 1.95 6.58 -14.91
CA VAL A 302 0.84 7.05 -15.74
C VAL A 302 1.03 6.63 -17.21
N LEU A 303 2.24 6.75 -17.76
CA LEU A 303 2.57 6.32 -19.11
C LEU A 303 2.40 4.81 -19.31
N ILE A 304 2.76 4.00 -18.31
CA ILE A 304 2.49 2.56 -18.35
C ILE A 304 0.98 2.28 -18.37
N ALA A 305 0.19 3.01 -17.60
CA ALA A 305 -1.27 2.91 -17.61
C ALA A 305 -1.84 3.32 -19.00
N ILE A 306 -1.34 4.40 -19.60
CA ILE A 306 -1.69 4.83 -20.96
C ILE A 306 -1.39 3.71 -21.98
N GLY A 307 -0.20 3.11 -21.94
CA GLY A 307 0.15 2.01 -22.84
C GLY A 307 -0.72 0.75 -22.66
N ASN A 308 -1.29 0.56 -21.47
CA ASN A 308 -2.22 -0.55 -21.19
C ASN A 308 -3.68 -0.24 -21.52
N SER A 309 -4.03 1.03 -21.81
CA SER A 309 -5.42 1.46 -22.01
C SER A 309 -6.06 0.90 -23.28
N ALA A 310 -5.26 0.57 -24.30
CA ALA A 310 -5.71 0.29 -25.67
C ALA A 310 -6.52 1.46 -26.30
N ASP A 311 -6.47 2.65 -25.72
CA ASP A 311 -7.16 3.85 -26.21
C ASP A 311 -6.20 4.77 -26.97
N ALA A 312 -6.29 4.74 -28.32
CA ALA A 312 -5.44 5.52 -29.19
C ALA A 312 -5.58 7.04 -28.97
N SER A 313 -6.68 7.51 -28.38
CA SER A 313 -6.88 8.93 -28.07
C SER A 313 -5.89 9.46 -27.04
N LEU A 314 -5.25 8.57 -26.26
CA LEU A 314 -4.22 8.90 -25.28
C LEU A 314 -2.80 9.02 -25.90
N ALA A 315 -2.60 8.62 -27.15
CA ALA A 315 -1.29 8.69 -27.81
C ALA A 315 -0.67 10.10 -27.81
N PRO A 316 -1.43 11.21 -28.04
CA PRO A 316 -0.85 12.55 -27.93
C PRO A 316 -0.31 12.90 -26.53
N ALA A 317 -0.89 12.34 -25.47
CA ALA A 317 -0.40 12.54 -24.11
C ALA A 317 0.96 11.86 -23.89
N ALA A 318 1.15 10.65 -24.40
CA ALA A 318 2.42 9.95 -24.35
C ALA A 318 3.47 10.59 -25.28
N ALA A 319 3.07 11.02 -26.48
CA ALA A 319 3.98 11.62 -27.47
C ALA A 319 4.67 12.90 -26.94
N ARG A 320 3.97 13.72 -26.15
CA ARG A 320 4.57 14.93 -25.54
C ARG A 320 5.72 14.63 -24.57
N LEU A 321 5.81 13.40 -24.08
CA LEU A 321 6.80 12.97 -23.10
C LEU A 321 7.89 12.05 -23.69
N ALA A 322 7.88 11.84 -25.02
CA ALA A 322 8.85 10.99 -25.69
C ALA A 322 10.28 11.56 -25.65
N ASP A 323 10.40 12.89 -25.63
CA ASP A 323 11.67 13.62 -25.59
C ASP A 323 11.92 14.24 -24.20
N GLU A 324 11.28 13.70 -23.14
CA GLU A 324 11.46 14.19 -21.77
C GLU A 324 12.92 14.00 -21.33
N PRO A 325 13.53 14.98 -20.62
CA PRO A 325 14.90 14.87 -20.14
C PRO A 325 15.16 13.67 -19.22
N ASP A 326 14.18 13.24 -18.43
CA ASP A 326 14.30 12.04 -17.62
C ASP A 326 14.19 10.78 -18.51
N PRO A 327 15.26 9.95 -18.58
CA PRO A 327 15.30 8.81 -19.49
C PRO A 327 14.27 7.72 -19.16
N VAL A 328 13.84 7.64 -17.90
CA VAL A 328 12.85 6.65 -17.46
C VAL A 328 11.44 7.06 -17.92
N VAL A 329 11.16 8.35 -17.92
CA VAL A 329 9.91 8.91 -18.46
C VAL A 329 9.87 8.76 -19.97
N ALA A 330 10.95 9.15 -20.68
CA ALA A 330 11.05 9.02 -22.14
C ALA A 330 10.91 7.55 -22.59
N GLU A 331 11.54 6.61 -21.91
CA GLU A 331 11.43 5.18 -22.19
C GLU A 331 9.99 4.67 -22.00
N ALA A 332 9.33 5.07 -20.91
CA ALA A 332 7.94 4.70 -20.65
C ALA A 332 6.98 5.28 -21.70
N ALA A 333 7.23 6.50 -22.18
CA ALA A 333 6.46 7.14 -23.25
C ALA A 333 6.61 6.38 -24.58
N GLY A 334 7.84 6.03 -24.96
CA GLY A 334 8.12 5.21 -26.14
C GLY A 334 7.43 3.84 -26.09
N TRP A 335 7.47 3.18 -24.93
CA TRP A 335 6.76 1.92 -24.71
C TRP A 335 5.24 2.08 -24.82
N ALA A 336 4.66 3.15 -24.25
CA ALA A 336 3.23 3.42 -24.33
C ALA A 336 2.77 3.62 -25.77
N LEU A 337 3.51 4.43 -26.55
CA LEU A 337 3.22 4.67 -27.96
C LEU A 337 3.26 3.37 -28.79
N ALA A 338 4.31 2.55 -28.62
CA ALA A 338 4.42 1.27 -29.30
C ALA A 338 3.23 0.35 -28.99
N ARG A 339 2.78 0.32 -27.75
CA ARG A 339 1.62 -0.50 -27.31
C ARG A 339 0.31 0.00 -27.94
N LEU A 340 0.08 1.31 -27.99
CA LEU A 340 -1.13 1.91 -28.58
C LEU A 340 -1.19 1.69 -30.10
N HIS A 341 -0.06 1.77 -30.81
CA HIS A 341 0.01 1.48 -32.25
C HIS A 341 -0.30 0.01 -32.56
N LEU A 342 0.19 -0.93 -31.77
CA LEU A 342 -0.11 -2.35 -31.93
C LEU A 342 -1.60 -2.66 -31.69
N SER A 343 -2.23 -1.99 -30.74
CA SER A 343 -3.66 -2.15 -30.47
C SER A 343 -4.53 -1.59 -31.59
N GLY A 344 -4.14 -0.45 -32.20
CA GLY A 344 -4.86 0.16 -33.35
C GLY A 344 -4.82 -0.69 -34.61
N SER A 345 -3.73 -1.45 -34.84
CA SER A 345 -3.59 -2.29 -36.02
C SER A 345 -4.40 -3.60 -35.95
N GLN A 346 -4.81 -4.04 -34.80
CA GLN A 346 -5.64 -5.26 -34.61
C GLN A 346 -7.15 -4.99 -34.78
N GLY A 347 -7.58 -3.73 -34.81
CA GLY A 347 -8.97 -3.33 -34.96
C GLY A 347 -9.44 -3.13 -36.43
N ALA A 348 -8.54 -3.25 -37.43
CA ALA A 348 -8.91 -3.17 -38.83
C ALA A 348 -9.40 -4.53 -39.33
N THR A 349 -10.70 -4.77 -39.26
CA THR A 349 -11.36 -5.91 -39.95
C THR A 349 -11.02 -5.81 -41.45
N PRO A 350 -10.58 -6.89 -42.11
CA PRO A 350 -10.38 -6.87 -43.57
C PRO A 350 -11.71 -6.59 -44.25
N PRO A 351 -11.71 -5.87 -45.38
CA PRO A 351 -12.94 -5.55 -46.15
C PRO A 351 -13.61 -6.85 -46.54
N GLY A 352 -14.92 -6.92 -46.33
CA GLY A 352 -15.76 -8.08 -46.55
C GLY A 352 -15.58 -8.65 -47.93
N GLY A 353 -15.14 -9.89 -48.03
CA GLY A 353 -15.29 -10.71 -49.21
C GLY A 353 -16.77 -11.05 -49.38
N GLU A 354 -17.36 -10.59 -50.47
CA GLU A 354 -18.69 -10.98 -50.95
C GLU A 354 -18.76 -12.51 -51.07
N VAL A 355 -19.58 -13.13 -50.23
CA VAL A 355 -19.98 -14.54 -50.40
C VAL A 355 -21.09 -14.57 -51.47
N GLN A 356 -20.77 -15.02 -52.68
CA GLN A 356 -21.76 -15.37 -53.67
C GLN A 356 -22.58 -16.57 -53.17
N PRO A 357 -23.92 -16.58 -53.33
CA PRO A 357 -24.73 -17.75 -52.98
C PRO A 357 -24.56 -18.83 -54.02
N ALA A 358 -24.14 -20.01 -53.58
CA ALA A 358 -24.18 -21.24 -54.40
C ALA A 358 -25.62 -21.69 -54.53
N SER A 359 -26.09 -21.77 -55.78
CA SER A 359 -27.33 -22.40 -56.21
C SER A 359 -27.20 -23.94 -56.21
N CYS A 360 -28.25 -24.56 -55.75
CA CYS A 360 -28.80 -25.93 -55.77
C CYS A 360 -28.88 -26.60 -54.40
#